data_37c70866c976554708a4c7eb87ff220a
#
_entry.id   37c70866c976554708a4c7eb87ff220a
#
_cell.length_a   1.000
_cell.length_b   1.000
_cell.length_c   1.000
_cell.angle_alpha   90.00
_cell.angle_beta   90.00
_cell.angle_gamma   90.00
#
_symmetry.space_group_name_H-M   'P 1'
#
loop_
_entity.id
_entity.type
_entity.pdbx_description
1 polymer ?
#
loop_
_entity_poly.entity_id
_entity_poly.type
_entity_poly.pdbx_seq_one_letter_code
_entity_poly.pdbx_strand_id
1 'polypeptide(L)'
;MGMFGEYKEMTAYTEEGRIDCTEMIRRTKDAIKNGKRVICEAAFSADSLYCAVDILKREDQSDTSEPTYSMYEVKNAPEVEPWFILDASFQYYVASRSVKIDNVVIVTHGENDTFETMNVNRLVFGTQKGISTLIDHVKAAIESSKEPTIQCGKDCEEPYRCLYWDYCQIADK
;
A
#
# COMPACT_ATOMS: atom_id res chain seq x y z
N MET A 1 -25.64 -2.37 -0.69
CA MET A 1 -24.78 -2.05 -1.85
C MET A 1 -23.61 -1.26 -1.27
N GLY A 2 -22.36 -1.73 -1.43
CA GLY A 2 -21.20 -1.06 -0.81
C GLY A 2 -20.91 0.31 -1.41
N MET A 3 -20.10 1.13 -0.74
CA MET A 3 -19.72 2.50 -1.10
C MET A 3 -19.29 2.65 -2.58
N PHE A 4 -18.69 1.62 -3.18
CA PHE A 4 -18.08 1.65 -4.52
C PHE A 4 -18.87 0.90 -5.60
N GLY A 5 -19.97 0.22 -5.26
CA GLY A 5 -20.79 -0.55 -6.21
C GLY A 5 -20.15 -1.90 -6.59
N GLU A 6 -20.28 -2.31 -7.87
CA GLU A 6 -19.70 -3.56 -8.38
C GLU A 6 -18.16 -3.45 -8.44
N TYR A 7 -17.47 -4.45 -7.91
CA TYR A 7 -16.02 -4.52 -7.89
C TYR A 7 -15.47 -5.85 -8.37
N LYS A 8 -14.18 -5.91 -8.66
CA LYS A 8 -13.45 -7.12 -8.97
C LYS A 8 -12.32 -7.32 -7.96
N GLU A 9 -12.40 -8.44 -7.24
CA GLU A 9 -11.40 -8.87 -6.25
C GLU A 9 -10.20 -9.54 -6.93
N MET A 10 -8.96 -9.16 -6.50
CA MET A 10 -7.73 -9.69 -7.10
C MET A 10 -7.02 -10.72 -6.24
N THR A 11 -7.36 -10.86 -4.96
CA THR A 11 -6.70 -11.81 -4.05
C THR A 11 -6.56 -13.20 -4.68
N ALA A 12 -5.37 -13.74 -4.60
CA ALA A 12 -5.05 -15.09 -5.08
C ALA A 12 -4.17 -15.81 -4.08
N TYR A 13 -4.31 -17.12 -4.03
CA TYR A 13 -3.52 -17.98 -3.15
C TYR A 13 -2.85 -19.09 -3.97
N THR A 14 -1.64 -19.48 -3.56
CA THR A 14 -0.97 -20.69 -4.06
C THR A 14 -1.64 -21.94 -3.54
N GLU A 15 -1.25 -23.12 -4.04
CA GLU A 15 -1.75 -24.42 -3.55
C GLU A 15 -1.44 -24.63 -2.05
N GLU A 16 -0.34 -24.03 -1.54
CA GLU A 16 0.02 -24.08 -0.11
C GLU A 16 -0.71 -23.04 0.76
N GLY A 17 -1.66 -22.28 0.17
CA GLY A 17 -2.44 -21.28 0.90
C GLY A 17 -1.70 -19.95 1.19
N ARG A 18 -0.58 -19.67 0.52
CA ARG A 18 0.12 -18.38 0.61
C ARG A 18 -0.43 -17.40 -0.42
N ILE A 19 -0.31 -16.11 -0.14
CA ILE A 19 -0.64 -15.07 -1.12
C ILE A 19 0.20 -15.26 -2.39
N ASP A 20 -0.47 -15.33 -3.54
CA ASP A 20 0.15 -15.41 -4.87
C ASP A 20 0.25 -14.01 -5.49
N CYS A 21 1.32 -13.28 -5.13
CA CYS A 21 1.57 -11.93 -5.64
C CYS A 21 1.65 -11.89 -7.18
N THR A 22 2.20 -12.90 -7.82
CA THR A 22 2.34 -12.98 -9.28
C THR A 22 0.98 -13.05 -9.96
N GLU A 23 0.13 -13.91 -9.47
CA GLU A 23 -1.23 -14.05 -10.00
C GLU A 23 -2.08 -12.80 -9.71
N MET A 24 -1.96 -12.18 -8.53
CA MET A 24 -2.63 -10.92 -8.21
C MET A 24 -2.23 -9.80 -9.17
N ILE A 25 -0.93 -9.63 -9.47
CA ILE A 25 -0.43 -8.65 -10.44
C ILE A 25 -1.02 -8.93 -11.83
N ARG A 26 -1.03 -10.18 -12.27
CA ARG A 26 -1.59 -10.58 -13.55
C ARG A 26 -3.08 -10.24 -13.64
N ARG A 27 -3.87 -10.61 -12.61
CA ARG A 27 -5.31 -10.30 -12.52
C ARG A 27 -5.58 -8.80 -12.55
N THR A 28 -4.77 -8.01 -11.83
CA THR A 28 -4.88 -6.54 -11.81
C THR A 28 -4.67 -5.95 -13.19
N LYS A 29 -3.61 -6.37 -13.90
CA LYS A 29 -3.34 -5.92 -15.28
C LYS A 29 -4.49 -6.25 -16.22
N ASP A 30 -5.04 -7.45 -16.13
CA ASP A 30 -6.19 -7.89 -16.94
C ASP A 30 -7.45 -7.06 -16.60
N ALA A 31 -7.71 -6.79 -15.32
CA ALA A 31 -8.85 -5.99 -14.90
C ALA A 31 -8.75 -4.54 -15.41
N ILE A 32 -7.57 -3.91 -15.32
CA ILE A 32 -7.30 -2.58 -15.84
C ILE A 32 -7.49 -2.55 -17.37
N LYS A 33 -6.91 -3.51 -18.10
CA LYS A 33 -7.03 -3.64 -19.55
C LYS A 33 -8.48 -3.80 -20.01
N ASN A 34 -9.28 -4.54 -19.23
CA ASN A 34 -10.70 -4.77 -19.50
C ASN A 34 -11.62 -3.64 -18.97
N GLY A 35 -11.04 -2.50 -18.55
CA GLY A 35 -11.77 -1.31 -18.15
C GLY A 35 -12.62 -1.48 -16.88
N LYS A 36 -12.25 -2.38 -15.97
CA LYS A 36 -12.96 -2.54 -14.69
C LYS A 36 -12.89 -1.24 -13.90
N ARG A 37 -14.04 -0.80 -13.34
CA ARG A 37 -14.15 0.49 -12.66
C ARG A 37 -13.60 0.46 -11.23
N VAL A 38 -13.85 -0.63 -10.52
CA VAL A 38 -13.43 -0.82 -9.13
C VAL A 38 -12.70 -2.15 -9.02
N ILE A 39 -11.48 -2.09 -8.52
CA ILE A 39 -10.59 -3.24 -8.35
C ILE A 39 -10.15 -3.26 -6.89
N CYS A 40 -10.47 -4.33 -6.17
CA CYS A 40 -10.05 -4.54 -4.80
C CYS A 40 -8.77 -5.37 -4.75
N GLU A 41 -7.89 -5.12 -3.78
CA GLU A 41 -6.57 -5.75 -3.65
C GLU A 41 -5.76 -5.63 -4.94
N ALA A 42 -5.80 -4.44 -5.56
CA ALA A 42 -5.11 -4.17 -6.81
C ALA A 42 -3.58 -4.22 -6.64
N ALA A 43 -2.97 -5.30 -7.14
CA ALA A 43 -1.55 -5.57 -6.91
C ALA A 43 -0.65 -5.00 -8.01
N PHE A 44 0.44 -4.37 -7.58
CA PHE A 44 1.45 -3.76 -8.44
C PHE A 44 2.85 -4.17 -8.03
N SER A 45 3.75 -4.15 -9.01
CA SER A 45 5.17 -4.38 -8.79
C SER A 45 6.01 -3.43 -9.65
N ALA A 46 7.01 -2.81 -9.04
CA ALA A 46 8.01 -1.97 -9.70
C ALA A 46 9.32 -2.02 -8.91
N ASP A 47 10.47 -2.06 -9.60
CA ASP A 47 11.81 -1.98 -8.99
C ASP A 47 12.05 -3.00 -7.86
N SER A 48 11.56 -4.24 -8.02
CA SER A 48 11.59 -5.31 -7.01
C SER A 48 10.75 -5.02 -5.75
N LEU A 49 9.85 -4.04 -5.83
CA LEU A 49 8.86 -3.73 -4.79
C LEU A 49 7.51 -4.31 -5.18
N TYR A 50 6.69 -4.57 -4.18
CA TYR A 50 5.33 -5.05 -4.34
C TYR A 50 4.40 -4.27 -3.42
N CYS A 51 3.20 -3.97 -3.89
CA CYS A 51 2.11 -3.51 -3.05
C CYS A 51 0.77 -4.07 -3.55
N ALA A 52 -0.21 -4.11 -2.66
CA ALA A 52 -1.62 -4.30 -3.00
C ALA A 52 -2.39 -3.09 -2.46
N VAL A 53 -3.16 -2.44 -3.33
CA VAL A 53 -4.01 -1.29 -3.00
C VAL A 53 -5.38 -1.83 -2.65
N ASP A 54 -5.91 -1.51 -1.46
CA ASP A 54 -7.20 -2.03 -1.00
C ASP A 54 -8.31 -1.80 -2.02
N ILE A 55 -8.44 -0.55 -2.52
CA ILE A 55 -9.41 -0.23 -3.57
C ILE A 55 -8.79 0.74 -4.58
N LEU A 56 -8.72 0.30 -5.82
CA LEU A 56 -8.36 1.13 -6.96
C LEU A 56 -9.62 1.42 -7.79
N LYS A 57 -10.02 2.70 -7.85
CA LYS A 57 -11.19 3.14 -8.58
C LYS A 57 -10.79 3.96 -9.80
N ARG A 58 -11.28 3.54 -10.97
CA ARG A 58 -11.12 4.30 -12.21
C ARG A 58 -12.02 5.55 -12.16
N GLU A 59 -11.43 6.71 -12.46
CA GLU A 59 -12.17 7.95 -12.63
C GLU A 59 -12.50 8.16 -14.11
N ASP A 60 -13.77 8.41 -14.39
CA ASP A 60 -14.22 8.73 -15.74
C ASP A 60 -13.96 10.22 -15.98
N GLN A 61 -12.90 10.51 -16.71
CA GLN A 61 -12.71 11.85 -17.27
C GLN A 61 -13.21 11.85 -18.69
N SER A 62 -14.15 12.73 -18.99
CA SER A 62 -14.89 12.77 -20.26
C SER A 62 -14.05 13.15 -21.47
N ASP A 63 -12.77 13.51 -21.30
CA ASP A 63 -11.98 14.15 -22.37
C ASP A 63 -10.50 13.73 -22.44
N THR A 64 -10.05 12.69 -21.70
CA THR A 64 -8.66 12.26 -21.73
C THR A 64 -8.51 10.85 -22.29
N SER A 65 -7.51 10.65 -23.14
CA SER A 65 -7.18 9.36 -23.76
C SER A 65 -6.66 8.31 -22.76
N GLU A 66 -6.18 8.73 -21.57
CA GLU A 66 -5.66 7.84 -20.54
C GLU A 66 -6.53 7.88 -19.29
N PRO A 67 -6.93 6.70 -18.76
CA PRO A 67 -7.70 6.63 -17.52
C PRO A 67 -6.86 7.07 -16.33
N THR A 68 -7.48 7.81 -15.41
CA THR A 68 -6.91 8.11 -14.10
C THR A 68 -7.61 7.33 -13.01
N TYR A 69 -6.97 7.22 -11.87
CA TYR A 69 -7.45 6.40 -10.76
C TYR A 69 -7.41 7.16 -9.44
N SER A 70 -8.35 6.82 -8.58
CA SER A 70 -8.29 7.11 -7.14
C SER A 70 -7.91 5.83 -6.40
N MET A 71 -6.95 5.93 -5.52
CA MET A 71 -6.49 4.89 -4.62
C MET A 71 -7.08 5.13 -3.24
N TYR A 72 -7.67 4.09 -2.65
CA TYR A 72 -8.24 4.12 -1.30
C TYR A 72 -7.54 3.08 -0.44
N GLU A 73 -7.08 3.51 0.71
CA GLU A 73 -6.51 2.68 1.77
C GLU A 73 -7.48 2.61 2.93
N VAL A 74 -7.87 1.42 3.34
CA VAL A 74 -8.90 1.17 4.37
C VAL A 74 -8.23 0.80 5.68
N LYS A 75 -8.55 1.53 6.74
CA LYS A 75 -7.99 1.30 8.07
C LYS A 75 -9.11 1.08 9.09
N ASN A 76 -9.00 0.00 9.85
CA ASN A 76 -9.90 -0.27 10.98
C ASN A 76 -9.45 0.55 12.20
N ALA A 77 -9.61 1.86 12.11
CA ALA A 77 -9.25 2.82 13.14
C ALA A 77 -10.17 4.03 13.05
N PRO A 78 -10.46 4.73 14.16
CA PRO A 78 -11.37 5.88 14.17
C PRO A 78 -10.74 7.15 13.57
N GLU A 79 -9.42 7.25 13.55
CA GLU A 79 -8.69 8.43 13.09
C GLU A 79 -7.53 8.05 12.18
N VAL A 80 -7.07 9.02 11.37
CA VAL A 80 -5.91 8.83 10.49
C VAL A 80 -4.63 9.03 11.28
N GLU A 81 -3.79 7.99 11.30
CA GLU A 81 -2.51 7.96 11.98
C GLU A 81 -1.33 8.22 11.01
N PRO A 82 -0.20 8.77 11.48
CA PRO A 82 0.95 9.08 10.62
C PRO A 82 1.47 7.89 9.80
N TRP A 83 1.46 6.68 10.36
CA TRP A 83 1.91 5.47 9.65
C TRP A 83 0.96 5.03 8.53
N PHE A 84 -0.33 5.43 8.56
CA PHE A 84 -1.24 5.21 7.43
C PHE A 84 -0.84 6.06 6.22
N ILE A 85 -0.36 7.29 6.47
CA ILE A 85 0.19 8.14 5.41
C ILE A 85 1.46 7.52 4.81
N LEU A 86 2.32 6.95 5.65
CA LEU A 86 3.55 6.30 5.20
C LEU A 86 3.24 5.08 4.33
N ASP A 87 2.29 4.25 4.75
CA ASP A 87 1.80 3.07 4.04
C ASP A 87 1.20 3.47 2.67
N ALA A 88 0.24 4.40 2.67
CA ALA A 88 -0.36 4.92 1.43
C ALA A 88 0.70 5.57 0.52
N SER A 89 1.73 6.21 1.09
CA SER A 89 2.83 6.81 0.31
C SER A 89 3.70 5.77 -0.36
N PHE A 90 3.97 4.64 0.30
CA PHE A 90 4.68 3.51 -0.30
C PHE A 90 3.85 2.85 -1.40
N GLN A 91 2.58 2.59 -1.16
CA GLN A 91 1.69 2.02 -2.17
C GLN A 91 1.58 2.93 -3.40
N TYR A 92 1.40 4.24 -3.20
CA TYR A 92 1.42 5.22 -4.29
C TYR A 92 2.75 5.18 -5.05
N TYR A 93 3.89 5.12 -4.35
CA TYR A 93 5.22 5.03 -4.96
C TYR A 93 5.33 3.87 -5.94
N VAL A 94 4.80 2.70 -5.60
CA VAL A 94 4.85 1.51 -6.45
C VAL A 94 3.78 1.56 -7.55
N ALA A 95 2.53 1.81 -7.20
CA ALA A 95 1.39 1.70 -8.12
C ALA A 95 1.40 2.80 -9.20
N SER A 96 1.86 4.02 -8.86
CA SER A 96 1.93 5.15 -9.82
C SER A 96 2.89 4.93 -10.98
N ARG A 97 3.75 3.91 -10.91
CA ARG A 97 4.59 3.49 -12.04
C ARG A 97 3.85 2.69 -13.11
N SER A 98 2.67 2.23 -12.78
CA SER A 98 1.85 1.40 -13.69
C SER A 98 0.56 2.09 -14.13
N VAL A 99 -0.01 2.96 -13.30
CA VAL A 99 -1.25 3.69 -13.57
C VAL A 99 -1.16 5.13 -13.06
N LYS A 100 -1.89 6.04 -13.70
CA LYS A 100 -1.95 7.43 -13.25
C LYS A 100 -2.93 7.56 -12.08
N ILE A 101 -2.43 7.87 -10.90
CA ILE A 101 -3.21 8.06 -9.68
C ILE A 101 -3.28 9.56 -9.37
N ASP A 102 -4.49 10.11 -9.42
CA ASP A 102 -4.74 11.53 -9.15
C ASP A 102 -5.22 11.77 -7.71
N ASN A 103 -5.80 10.75 -7.06
CA ASN A 103 -6.27 10.85 -5.70
C ASN A 103 -5.80 9.68 -4.84
N VAL A 104 -5.41 10.01 -3.61
CA VAL A 104 -5.13 9.06 -2.53
C VAL A 104 -6.02 9.42 -1.36
N VAL A 105 -6.79 8.46 -0.90
CA VAL A 105 -7.80 8.63 0.14
C VAL A 105 -7.61 7.55 1.20
N ILE A 106 -7.54 7.94 2.46
CA ILE A 106 -7.65 7.02 3.58
C ILE A 106 -9.11 6.93 3.99
N VAL A 107 -9.59 5.71 4.16
CA VAL A 107 -10.92 5.38 4.67
C VAL A 107 -10.74 4.83 6.07
N THR A 108 -11.31 5.48 7.07
CA THR A 108 -11.31 5.01 8.46
C THR A 108 -12.69 4.48 8.84
N HIS A 109 -12.71 3.56 9.79
CA HIS A 109 -13.93 3.02 10.35
C HIS A 109 -14.21 3.72 11.68
N GLY A 110 -15.15 4.66 11.64
CA GLY A 110 -15.60 5.42 12.80
C GLY A 110 -16.58 4.66 13.70
N GLU A 111 -17.09 5.34 14.70
CA GLU A 111 -18.13 4.81 15.57
C GLU A 111 -19.42 4.55 14.80
N ASN A 112 -20.23 3.60 15.27
CA ASN A 112 -21.55 3.24 14.71
C ASN A 112 -21.53 2.76 13.24
N ASP A 113 -20.49 2.00 12.84
CA ASP A 113 -20.32 1.47 11.48
C ASP A 113 -20.32 2.57 10.40
N THR A 114 -19.86 3.77 10.75
CA THR A 114 -19.66 4.85 9.78
C THR A 114 -18.27 4.76 9.17
N PHE A 115 -18.18 5.13 7.88
CA PHE A 115 -16.88 5.26 7.20
C PHE A 115 -16.60 6.74 6.94
N GLU A 116 -15.44 7.17 7.37
CA GLU A 116 -14.93 8.50 7.09
C GLU A 116 -13.84 8.44 6.02
N THR A 117 -13.76 9.47 5.20
CA THR A 117 -12.78 9.54 4.12
C THR A 117 -11.95 10.80 4.23
N MET A 118 -10.63 10.66 4.13
CA MET A 118 -9.69 11.78 4.12
C MET A 118 -8.83 11.75 2.86
N ASN A 119 -8.92 12.80 2.04
CA ASN A 119 -7.98 12.97 0.93
C ASN A 119 -6.61 13.36 1.48
N VAL A 120 -5.58 12.58 1.14
CA VAL A 120 -4.21 12.74 1.66
C VAL A 120 -3.20 13.06 0.57
N ASN A 121 -3.63 13.50 -0.61
CA ASN A 121 -2.77 13.81 -1.75
C ASN A 121 -1.55 14.65 -1.35
N ARG A 122 -1.78 15.76 -0.64
CA ARG A 122 -0.71 16.69 -0.26
C ARG A 122 0.38 16.02 0.58
N LEU A 123 -0.03 15.15 1.51
CA LEU A 123 0.87 14.42 2.38
C LEU A 123 1.62 13.35 1.59
N VAL A 124 0.90 12.51 0.86
CA VAL A 124 1.46 11.41 0.07
C VAL A 124 2.42 11.92 -1.00
N PHE A 125 2.03 12.93 -1.78
CA PHE A 125 2.89 13.47 -2.85
C PHE A 125 4.09 14.22 -2.29
N GLY A 126 3.94 14.89 -1.14
CA GLY A 126 5.01 15.60 -0.46
C GLY A 126 6.08 14.68 0.16
N THR A 127 5.74 13.45 0.51
CA THR A 127 6.65 12.49 1.14
C THR A 127 7.43 11.61 0.15
N GLN A 128 7.15 11.66 -1.16
CA GLN A 128 7.71 10.71 -2.13
C GLN A 128 9.24 10.66 -2.16
N LYS A 129 9.91 11.80 -1.97
CA LYS A 129 11.37 11.83 -1.87
C LYS A 129 11.87 11.05 -0.64
N GLY A 130 11.17 11.18 0.50
CA GLY A 130 11.49 10.43 1.72
C GLY A 130 11.27 8.93 1.54
N ILE A 131 10.17 8.53 0.88
CA ILE A 131 9.88 7.13 0.52
C ILE A 131 11.01 6.55 -0.34
N SER A 132 11.44 7.25 -1.39
CA SER A 132 12.55 6.80 -2.23
C SER A 132 13.83 6.57 -1.41
N THR A 133 14.19 7.52 -0.56
CA THR A 133 15.37 7.40 0.31
C THR A 133 15.25 6.21 1.28
N LEU A 134 14.07 6.00 1.87
CA LEU A 134 13.82 4.86 2.76
C LEU A 134 13.97 3.53 2.02
N ILE A 135 13.42 3.43 0.81
CA ILE A 135 13.54 2.24 -0.04
C ILE A 135 15.01 1.94 -0.35
N ASP A 136 15.80 2.95 -0.70
CA ASP A 136 17.22 2.78 -0.99
C ASP A 136 17.99 2.26 0.24
N HIS A 137 17.69 2.77 1.42
CA HIS A 137 18.27 2.29 2.69
C HIS A 137 17.89 0.83 2.98
N VAL A 138 16.61 0.47 2.81
CA VAL A 138 16.13 -0.90 3.01
C VAL A 138 16.77 -1.85 2.01
N LYS A 139 16.86 -1.49 0.73
CA LYS A 139 17.54 -2.30 -0.29
C LYS A 139 19.01 -2.51 0.05
N ALA A 140 19.71 -1.44 0.42
CA ALA A 140 21.11 -1.54 0.81
C ALA A 140 21.31 -2.46 2.04
N ALA A 141 20.41 -2.43 3.01
CA ALA A 141 20.45 -3.33 4.16
C ALA A 141 20.20 -4.80 3.77
N ILE A 142 19.24 -5.07 2.87
CA ILE A 142 18.94 -6.43 2.39
C ILE A 142 20.09 -7.01 1.55
N GLU A 143 20.74 -6.17 0.73
CA GLU A 143 21.86 -6.56 -0.13
C GLU A 143 23.18 -6.68 0.65
N SER A 144 23.25 -6.17 1.86
CA SER A 144 24.43 -6.24 2.72
C SER A 144 24.69 -7.69 3.16
N SER A 145 25.96 -8.11 3.08
CA SER A 145 26.40 -9.38 3.69
C SER A 145 26.57 -9.30 5.21
N LYS A 146 26.43 -8.11 5.79
CA LYS A 146 26.56 -7.86 7.22
C LYS A 146 25.19 -7.54 7.81
N GLU A 147 24.91 -8.13 8.95
CA GLU A 147 23.74 -7.79 9.73
C GLU A 147 23.78 -6.31 10.13
N PRO A 148 22.65 -5.57 9.96
CA PRO A 148 22.56 -4.20 10.40
C PRO A 148 22.72 -4.09 11.92
N THR A 149 23.58 -3.19 12.40
CA THR A 149 23.69 -2.88 13.82
C THR A 149 22.56 -1.91 14.19
N ILE A 150 21.49 -2.43 14.75
CA ILE A 150 20.32 -1.67 15.16
C ILE A 150 20.16 -1.82 16.68
N GLN A 151 20.08 -0.70 17.41
CA GLN A 151 19.71 -0.72 18.82
C GLN A 151 18.19 -0.80 18.96
N CYS A 152 17.72 -1.64 19.87
CA CYS A 152 16.31 -1.69 20.21
C CYS A 152 15.83 -0.34 20.75
N GLY A 153 14.71 0.13 20.25
CA GLY A 153 14.13 1.42 20.61
C GLY A 153 12.61 1.43 20.47
N LYS A 154 12.03 2.61 20.61
CA LYS A 154 10.60 2.84 20.53
C LYS A 154 9.98 2.30 19.23
N ASP A 155 10.67 2.47 18.11
CA ASP A 155 10.22 2.00 16.79
C ASP A 155 10.12 0.46 16.69
N CYS A 156 10.72 -0.26 17.63
CA CYS A 156 10.59 -1.72 17.74
C CYS A 156 9.34 -2.17 18.50
N GLU A 157 8.63 -1.25 19.14
CA GLU A 157 7.42 -1.51 19.94
C GLU A 157 6.16 -0.89 19.34
N GLU A 158 6.30 0.20 18.60
CA GLU A 158 5.21 0.94 17.97
C GLU A 158 5.25 0.86 16.44
N PRO A 159 4.09 0.71 15.77
CA PRO A 159 2.72 0.54 16.28
C PRO A 159 2.44 -0.87 16.82
N TYR A 160 3.34 -1.80 16.64
CA TYR A 160 3.32 -3.16 17.19
C TYR A 160 4.74 -3.69 17.35
N ARG A 161 4.91 -4.62 18.30
CA ARG A 161 6.21 -5.17 18.64
C ARG A 161 6.86 -5.88 17.44
N CYS A 162 8.09 -5.51 17.14
CA CYS A 162 8.89 -6.11 16.08
C CYS A 162 9.10 -7.62 16.32
N LEU A 163 8.96 -8.43 15.28
CA LEU A 163 9.16 -9.88 15.36
C LEU A 163 10.59 -10.29 15.74
N TYR A 164 11.57 -9.42 15.51
CA TYR A 164 12.98 -9.64 15.85
C TYR A 164 13.38 -9.06 17.21
N TRP A 165 12.43 -8.53 17.98
CA TRP A 165 12.70 -7.90 19.29
C TRP A 165 13.58 -8.75 20.20
N ASP A 166 13.19 -10.01 20.42
CA ASP A 166 13.89 -10.90 21.36
C ASP A 166 15.30 -11.26 20.85
N TYR A 167 15.48 -11.36 19.54
CA TYR A 167 16.78 -11.56 18.89
C TYR A 167 17.70 -10.36 19.11
N CYS A 168 17.23 -9.15 18.82
CA CYS A 168 18.02 -7.93 18.95
C CYS A 168 18.44 -7.63 20.40
N GLN A 169 17.57 -7.93 21.38
CA GLN A 169 17.91 -7.74 22.81
C GLN A 169 19.04 -8.66 23.29
N ILE A 170 19.22 -9.84 22.68
CA ILE A 170 20.30 -10.75 23.00
C ILE A 170 21.62 -10.29 22.34
N ALA A 171 21.56 -9.69 21.16
CA ALA A 171 22.72 -9.18 20.43
C ALA A 171 23.33 -7.91 21.06
N ASP A 172 22.58 -7.15 21.85
CA ASP A 172 23.06 -5.96 22.60
C ASP A 172 23.84 -6.33 23.90
N LYS A 173 24.12 -7.62 24.15
CA LYS A 173 24.97 -8.10 25.26
C LYS A 173 26.32 -8.53 24.75
#